data_df60acd70c2572fbd4f12e826ce9230c
#
_entry.id   df60acd70c2572fbd4f12e826ce9230c
#
_cell.length_a   1.000
_cell.length_b   1.000
_cell.length_c   1.000
_cell.angle_alpha   90.00
_cell.angle_beta   90.00
_cell.angle_gamma   90.00
#
_symmetry.space_group_name_H-M   'P 1'
#
loop_
_entity.id
_entity.type
_entity.pdbx_description
1 polymer ?
#
loop_
_entity_poly.entity_id
_entity_poly.type
_entity_poly.pdbx_seq_one_letter_code
_entity_poly.pdbx_strand_id
1 'polypeptide(L)'
;MLQRWQRFCLICTAVIVWVWLGQGATLAYQPSIRISTKTYPVYGTNPSAIRKSMSANSPIWYQGKKFDGYTRWYVRWRYYYRFSNGKCRIDPSRVFVDTEITFTMPQWQDERRSPPAVVERWRKYINALQLHEDGHKDNGINASQAIFRTLQQYSIPSDCTDLSASANATAQAIIAQYHQADIEYDRRTGHGKTQGAVFP
;
A
#
# COMPACT_ATOMS: atom_id res chain seq x y z
N MET A 1 6.49 -90.59 -6.81
CA MET A 1 6.50 -89.66 -7.98
C MET A 1 5.73 -88.45 -7.60
N LEU A 2 6.43 -87.32 -7.35
CA LEU A 2 5.86 -86.07 -6.85
C LEU A 2 5.53 -85.15 -8.06
N GLN A 3 4.28 -84.79 -8.22
CA GLN A 3 3.89 -83.75 -9.15
C GLN A 3 3.81 -82.42 -8.42
N ARG A 4 4.68 -81.47 -8.82
CA ARG A 4 4.70 -80.07 -8.34
C ARG A 4 3.65 -79.24 -9.10
N TRP A 5 2.68 -78.67 -8.39
CA TRP A 5 1.74 -77.70 -8.92
C TRP A 5 2.35 -76.33 -8.80
N GLN A 6 2.65 -75.64 -9.92
CA GLN A 6 3.00 -74.23 -9.95
C GLN A 6 1.71 -73.40 -9.94
N ARG A 7 1.54 -72.61 -8.90
CA ARG A 7 0.48 -71.60 -8.86
C ARG A 7 1.03 -70.32 -9.48
N PHE A 8 0.48 -69.87 -10.62
CA PHE A 8 0.70 -68.55 -11.19
C PHE A 8 -0.14 -67.57 -10.42
N CYS A 9 0.53 -66.61 -9.73
CA CYS A 9 -0.07 -65.49 -9.08
C CYS A 9 -0.12 -64.29 -10.09
N LEU A 10 -1.32 -64.00 -10.62
CA LEU A 10 -1.55 -62.83 -11.47
C LEU A 10 -1.60 -61.59 -10.58
N ILE A 11 -0.54 -60.78 -10.61
CA ILE A 11 -0.51 -59.48 -9.98
C ILE A 11 -1.23 -58.50 -10.91
N CYS A 12 -2.47 -58.13 -10.56
CA CYS A 12 -3.18 -57.02 -11.19
C CYS A 12 -2.60 -55.73 -10.65
N THR A 13 -1.71 -55.07 -11.42
CA THR A 13 -1.27 -53.69 -11.13
C THR A 13 -2.37 -52.71 -11.55
N ALA A 14 -3.13 -52.22 -10.57
CA ALA A 14 -4.07 -51.12 -10.78
C ALA A 14 -3.26 -49.84 -10.97
N VAL A 15 -3.24 -49.31 -12.20
CA VAL A 15 -2.66 -47.97 -12.50
C VAL A 15 -3.69 -46.92 -12.06
N ILE A 16 -3.45 -46.27 -10.91
CA ILE A 16 -4.24 -45.14 -10.46
C ILE A 16 -3.77 -43.91 -11.25
N VAL A 17 -4.55 -43.54 -12.26
CA VAL A 17 -4.33 -42.26 -12.97
C VAL A 17 -4.85 -41.13 -12.10
N TRP A 18 -3.96 -40.38 -11.47
CA TRP A 18 -4.30 -39.11 -10.81
C TRP A 18 -4.59 -38.07 -11.87
N VAL A 19 -5.87 -37.81 -12.12
CA VAL A 19 -6.29 -36.65 -12.90
C VAL A 19 -6.14 -35.42 -12.01
N TRP A 20 -5.06 -34.66 -12.20
CA TRP A 20 -4.92 -33.31 -11.66
C TRP A 20 -5.94 -32.42 -12.38
N LEU A 21 -7.11 -32.24 -11.78
CA LEU A 21 -7.99 -31.14 -12.12
C LEU A 21 -7.27 -29.85 -11.70
N GLY A 22 -6.56 -29.24 -12.65
CA GLY A 22 -5.99 -27.91 -12.48
C GLY A 22 -7.12 -26.96 -12.12
N GLN A 23 -7.24 -26.63 -10.83
CA GLN A 23 -8.07 -25.49 -10.41
C GLN A 23 -7.40 -24.26 -11.01
N GLY A 24 -7.95 -23.79 -12.13
CA GLY A 24 -7.58 -22.50 -12.69
C GLY A 24 -7.79 -21.46 -11.59
N ALA A 25 -6.69 -21.03 -10.97
CA ALA A 25 -6.71 -19.91 -10.06
C ALA A 25 -7.20 -18.72 -10.88
N THR A 26 -8.46 -18.37 -10.75
CA THR A 26 -8.95 -17.06 -11.19
C THR A 26 -8.13 -16.05 -10.41
N LEU A 27 -7.22 -15.35 -11.10
CA LEU A 27 -6.50 -14.22 -10.53
C LEU A 27 -7.55 -13.23 -10.04
N ALA A 28 -7.85 -13.30 -8.74
CA ALA A 28 -8.73 -12.31 -8.13
C ALA A 28 -8.07 -10.95 -8.33
N TYR A 29 -8.83 -10.00 -8.87
CA TYR A 29 -8.35 -8.63 -9.00
C TYR A 29 -7.84 -8.13 -7.64
N GLN A 30 -6.68 -7.51 -7.64
CA GLN A 30 -6.08 -6.88 -6.47
C GLN A 30 -6.06 -5.36 -6.67
N PRO A 31 -6.12 -4.54 -5.60
CA PRO A 31 -5.96 -3.11 -5.72
C PRO A 31 -4.70 -2.73 -6.51
N SER A 32 -4.86 -1.83 -7.48
CA SER A 32 -3.74 -1.27 -8.24
C SER A 32 -3.08 -0.16 -7.42
N ILE A 33 -1.76 -0.23 -7.24
CA ILE A 33 -0.99 0.75 -6.46
C ILE A 33 0.10 1.34 -7.33
N ARG A 34 0.09 2.67 -7.50
CA ARG A 34 1.14 3.43 -8.18
C ARG A 34 1.86 4.30 -7.16
N ILE A 35 3.18 4.15 -7.10
CA ILE A 35 4.05 4.92 -6.21
C ILE A 35 4.96 5.79 -7.05
N SER A 36 5.11 7.06 -6.68
CA SER A 36 6.00 8.02 -7.31
C SER A 36 6.73 8.85 -6.26
N THR A 37 7.90 9.37 -6.61
CA THR A 37 8.66 10.29 -5.76
C THR A 37 8.92 11.60 -6.50
N LYS A 38 8.57 12.71 -5.87
CA LYS A 38 8.97 14.07 -6.24
C LYS A 38 10.10 14.48 -5.32
N THR A 39 11.09 15.19 -5.85
CA THR A 39 12.19 15.69 -5.04
C THR A 39 12.27 17.20 -5.12
N TYR A 40 12.86 17.83 -4.08
CA TYR A 40 13.26 19.22 -4.09
C TYR A 40 14.76 19.33 -3.78
N PRO A 41 15.51 20.27 -4.41
CA PRO A 41 16.95 20.32 -4.28
C PRO A 41 17.37 20.90 -2.91
N VAL A 42 18.43 20.30 -2.34
CA VAL A 42 19.07 20.73 -1.12
C VAL A 42 20.55 20.95 -1.39
N TYR A 43 21.09 22.09 -0.95
CA TYR A 43 22.47 22.50 -1.18
C TYR A 43 23.22 22.73 0.14
N GLY A 44 24.54 22.64 0.06
CA GLY A 44 25.46 22.87 1.18
C GLY A 44 26.38 21.69 1.43
N THR A 45 27.56 21.96 2.00
CA THR A 45 28.61 20.97 2.31
C THR A 45 28.82 20.77 3.81
N ASN A 46 28.01 21.41 4.64
CA ASN A 46 28.00 21.24 6.09
C ASN A 46 26.56 21.19 6.63
N PRO A 47 26.35 20.65 7.83
CA PRO A 47 24.99 20.42 8.37
C PRO A 47 24.13 21.67 8.42
N SER A 48 24.67 22.82 8.85
CA SER A 48 23.92 24.08 8.97
C SER A 48 23.45 24.61 7.61
N ALA A 49 24.32 24.58 6.58
CA ALA A 49 23.96 24.99 5.24
C ALA A 49 22.89 24.06 4.62
N ILE A 50 23.03 22.75 4.81
CA ILE A 50 22.05 21.75 4.36
C ILE A 50 20.71 22.02 5.04
N ARG A 51 20.66 22.19 6.37
CA ARG A 51 19.43 22.48 7.12
C ARG A 51 18.74 23.77 6.61
N LYS A 52 19.54 24.84 6.43
CA LYS A 52 19.03 26.12 5.88
C LYS A 52 18.42 25.92 4.50
N SER A 53 19.10 25.16 3.64
CA SER A 53 18.62 24.87 2.29
C SER A 53 17.34 24.04 2.30
N MET A 54 17.24 22.99 3.14
CA MET A 54 15.99 22.22 3.31
C MET A 54 14.84 23.14 3.72
N SER A 55 15.05 23.98 4.74
CA SER A 55 14.01 24.89 5.23
C SER A 55 13.59 25.94 4.17
N ALA A 56 14.54 26.40 3.34
CA ALA A 56 14.25 27.33 2.25
C ALA A 56 13.46 26.67 1.13
N ASN A 57 13.90 25.49 0.66
CA ASN A 57 13.45 24.85 -0.58
C ASN A 57 12.30 23.85 -0.41
N SER A 58 12.02 23.40 0.82
CA SER A 58 10.89 22.51 1.04
C SER A 58 9.58 23.14 0.55
N PRO A 59 8.83 22.47 -0.35
CA PRO A 59 7.52 22.93 -0.81
C PRO A 59 6.39 22.53 0.16
N ILE A 60 6.72 21.86 1.26
CA ILE A 60 5.74 21.24 2.15
C ILE A 60 5.38 22.21 3.26
N TRP A 61 4.12 22.70 3.23
CA TRP A 61 3.56 23.58 4.25
C TRP A 61 2.32 22.94 4.87
N TYR A 62 2.30 22.87 6.18
CA TYR A 62 1.11 22.43 6.91
C TYR A 62 1.02 23.20 8.24
N GLN A 63 -0.13 23.79 8.52
CA GLN A 63 -0.40 24.56 9.74
C GLN A 63 0.71 25.60 10.10
N GLY A 64 1.20 26.34 9.09
CA GLY A 64 2.21 27.37 9.28
C GLY A 64 3.64 26.85 9.51
N LYS A 65 3.88 25.55 9.36
CA LYS A 65 5.20 24.93 9.50
C LYS A 65 5.65 24.27 8.20
N LYS A 66 6.96 24.27 7.96
CA LYS A 66 7.57 23.47 6.89
C LYS A 66 8.00 22.12 7.40
N PHE A 67 7.84 21.11 6.54
CA PHE A 67 8.28 19.74 6.78
C PHE A 67 9.30 19.33 5.73
N ASP A 68 10.14 18.33 6.06
CA ASP A 68 11.22 17.89 5.19
C ASP A 68 10.76 16.80 4.21
N GLY A 69 9.86 15.91 4.64
CA GLY A 69 9.22 14.88 3.86
C GLY A 69 7.70 15.00 3.91
N TYR A 70 7.04 14.40 2.94
CA TYR A 70 5.59 14.29 2.92
C TYR A 70 5.14 13.15 2.02
N THR A 71 4.23 12.35 2.51
CA THR A 71 3.55 11.32 1.73
C THR A 71 2.09 11.68 1.54
N ARG A 72 1.67 11.71 0.28
CA ARG A 72 0.27 11.90 -0.08
C ARG A 72 -0.24 10.65 -0.77
N TRP A 73 -1.41 10.19 -0.37
CA TRP A 73 -2.08 9.09 -1.01
C TRP A 73 -3.52 9.43 -1.36
N TYR A 74 -4.00 8.84 -2.46
CA TYR A 74 -5.37 8.91 -2.90
C TYR A 74 -5.84 7.53 -3.28
N VAL A 75 -7.07 7.18 -2.88
CA VAL A 75 -7.73 5.94 -3.24
C VAL A 75 -8.97 6.27 -4.03
N ARG A 76 -9.11 5.67 -5.19
CA ARG A 76 -10.30 5.74 -6.04
C ARG A 76 -10.88 4.36 -6.16
N TRP A 77 -12.20 4.26 -6.20
CA TRP A 77 -12.88 2.99 -6.37
C TRP A 77 -14.01 3.13 -7.38
N ARG A 78 -14.34 2.00 -8.03
CA ARG A 78 -15.50 1.82 -8.87
C ARG A 78 -15.97 0.39 -8.72
N TYR A 79 -17.27 0.17 -8.89
CA TYR A 79 -17.88 -1.15 -8.85
C TYR A 79 -19.09 -1.20 -9.78
N TYR A 80 -19.52 -2.42 -10.11
CA TYR A 80 -20.68 -2.66 -10.95
C TYR A 80 -21.74 -3.41 -10.16
N TYR A 81 -22.99 -3.23 -10.57
CA TYR A 81 -24.12 -3.86 -9.93
C TYR A 81 -24.58 -5.07 -10.71
N ARG A 82 -25.15 -6.03 -9.99
CA ARG A 82 -26.06 -7.03 -10.53
C ARG A 82 -27.47 -6.68 -10.06
N PHE A 83 -28.41 -6.60 -11.01
CA PHE A 83 -29.83 -6.40 -10.73
C PHE A 83 -30.56 -7.73 -10.83
N SER A 84 -31.26 -8.13 -9.76
CA SER A 84 -32.03 -9.37 -9.71
C SER A 84 -33.17 -9.23 -8.71
N ASN A 85 -34.38 -9.66 -9.10
CA ASN A 85 -35.57 -9.67 -8.24
C ASN A 85 -35.89 -8.27 -7.64
N GLY A 86 -35.77 -7.20 -8.46
CA GLY A 86 -36.04 -5.84 -8.01
C GLY A 86 -35.01 -5.23 -7.08
N LYS A 87 -33.85 -5.89 -6.86
CA LYS A 87 -32.79 -5.44 -5.97
C LYS A 87 -31.44 -5.37 -6.67
N CYS A 88 -30.64 -4.39 -6.26
CA CYS A 88 -29.24 -4.24 -6.66
C CYS A 88 -28.30 -4.88 -5.64
N ARG A 89 -27.20 -5.44 -6.15
CA ARG A 89 -26.08 -5.92 -5.35
C ARG A 89 -24.77 -5.57 -6.06
N ILE A 90 -23.71 -5.25 -5.32
CA ILE A 90 -22.38 -5.12 -5.90
C ILE A 90 -21.94 -6.48 -6.45
N ASP A 91 -21.39 -6.48 -7.66
CA ASP A 91 -20.73 -7.66 -8.23
C ASP A 91 -19.31 -7.77 -7.65
N PRO A 92 -19.01 -8.75 -6.78
CA PRO A 92 -17.70 -8.87 -6.14
C PRO A 92 -16.54 -9.04 -7.13
N SER A 93 -16.83 -9.60 -8.32
CA SER A 93 -15.82 -9.79 -9.37
C SER A 93 -15.51 -8.51 -10.15
N ARG A 94 -16.30 -7.45 -9.95
CA ARG A 94 -16.23 -6.17 -10.67
C ARG A 94 -16.07 -4.98 -9.72
N VAL A 95 -15.29 -5.16 -8.67
CA VAL A 95 -14.80 -4.12 -7.76
C VAL A 95 -13.38 -3.77 -8.16
N PHE A 96 -13.09 -2.49 -8.36
CA PHE A 96 -11.78 -1.97 -8.75
C PHE A 96 -11.38 -0.87 -7.78
N VAL A 97 -10.14 -0.91 -7.33
CA VAL A 97 -9.57 0.12 -6.46
C VAL A 97 -8.19 0.51 -6.99
N ASP A 98 -7.99 1.80 -7.21
CA ASP A 98 -6.74 2.38 -7.69
C ASP A 98 -6.19 3.33 -6.63
N THR A 99 -4.92 3.16 -6.28
CA THR A 99 -4.24 3.98 -5.28
C THR A 99 -3.02 4.67 -5.89
N GLU A 100 -2.95 5.97 -5.70
CA GLU A 100 -1.79 6.79 -6.06
C GLU A 100 -1.10 7.28 -4.80
N ILE A 101 0.20 6.99 -4.68
CA ILE A 101 1.04 7.41 -3.56
C ILE A 101 2.17 8.27 -4.12
N THR A 102 2.37 9.44 -3.54
CA THR A 102 3.45 10.35 -3.94
C THR A 102 4.24 10.77 -2.72
N PHE A 103 5.51 10.42 -2.70
CA PHE A 103 6.49 10.97 -1.78
C PHE A 103 6.97 12.33 -2.26
N THR A 104 7.20 13.26 -1.35
CA THR A 104 7.96 14.50 -1.60
C THR A 104 9.15 14.51 -0.66
N MET A 105 10.37 14.43 -1.20
CA MET A 105 11.60 14.17 -0.45
C MET A 105 12.71 15.17 -0.80
N PRO A 106 13.62 15.52 0.13
CA PRO A 106 14.79 16.31 -0.18
C PRO A 106 15.81 15.51 -0.99
N GLN A 107 16.43 16.16 -1.96
CA GLN A 107 17.50 15.59 -2.77
C GLN A 107 18.77 16.44 -2.64
N TRP A 108 19.78 15.91 -1.96
CA TRP A 108 21.03 16.64 -1.72
C TRP A 108 21.94 16.64 -2.96
N GLN A 109 22.32 17.84 -3.40
CA GLN A 109 23.06 18.06 -4.64
C GLN A 109 24.58 18.06 -4.44
N ASP A 110 25.05 18.36 -3.21
CA ASP A 110 26.48 18.57 -2.91
C ASP A 110 27.14 17.37 -2.20
N GLU A 111 26.50 16.19 -2.20
CA GLU A 111 26.99 15.00 -1.51
C GLU A 111 28.45 14.68 -1.88
N ARG A 112 28.78 14.67 -3.19
CA ARG A 112 30.12 14.32 -3.68
C ARG A 112 31.24 15.30 -3.28
N ARG A 113 30.88 16.53 -2.88
CA ARG A 113 31.81 17.58 -2.49
C ARG A 113 31.90 17.75 -0.97
N SER A 114 31.22 16.92 -0.23
CA SER A 114 31.05 17.06 1.21
C SER A 114 31.95 16.10 2.00
N PRO A 115 32.35 16.46 3.22
CA PRO A 115 33.10 15.58 4.09
C PRO A 115 32.36 14.25 4.37
N PRO A 116 33.07 13.11 4.46
CA PRO A 116 32.44 11.79 4.68
C PRO A 116 31.51 11.74 5.90
N ALA A 117 31.88 12.41 7.00
CA ALA A 117 31.04 12.46 8.19
C ALA A 117 29.69 13.17 7.96
N VAL A 118 29.63 14.18 7.08
CA VAL A 118 28.39 14.86 6.69
C VAL A 118 27.55 13.95 5.81
N VAL A 119 28.17 13.24 4.88
CA VAL A 119 27.53 12.25 4.02
C VAL A 119 26.88 11.14 4.84
N GLU A 120 27.60 10.57 5.81
CA GLU A 120 27.05 9.54 6.68
C GLU A 120 25.86 10.04 7.50
N ARG A 121 25.95 11.24 8.05
CA ARG A 121 24.86 11.89 8.80
C ARG A 121 23.63 12.10 7.92
N TRP A 122 23.80 12.58 6.70
CA TRP A 122 22.72 12.73 5.73
C TRP A 122 22.05 11.40 5.42
N ARG A 123 22.83 10.34 5.18
CA ARG A 123 22.29 9.00 4.87
C ARG A 123 21.47 8.43 6.03
N LYS A 124 21.93 8.58 7.25
CA LYS A 124 21.15 8.17 8.44
C LYS A 124 19.82 8.92 8.52
N TYR A 125 19.88 10.22 8.32
CA TYR A 125 18.70 11.07 8.36
C TYR A 125 17.71 10.73 7.25
N ILE A 126 18.14 10.65 6.00
CA ILE A 126 17.23 10.40 4.87
C ILE A 126 16.58 9.02 4.93
N ASN A 127 17.30 8.02 5.42
CA ASN A 127 16.73 6.69 5.64
C ASN A 127 15.66 6.71 6.74
N ALA A 128 15.89 7.45 7.82
CA ALA A 128 14.91 7.61 8.88
C ALA A 128 13.67 8.41 8.42
N LEU A 129 13.88 9.43 7.59
CA LEU A 129 12.79 10.18 6.98
C LEU A 129 11.98 9.28 6.03
N GLN A 130 12.64 8.50 5.18
CA GLN A 130 11.96 7.54 4.30
C GLN A 130 11.16 6.50 5.10
N LEU A 131 11.72 5.98 6.18
CA LEU A 131 11.02 5.05 7.06
C LEU A 131 9.73 5.67 7.65
N HIS A 132 9.78 6.94 8.01
CA HIS A 132 8.60 7.67 8.48
C HIS A 132 7.56 7.81 7.38
N GLU A 133 7.96 8.26 6.20
CA GLU A 133 7.06 8.43 5.05
C GLU A 133 6.46 7.09 4.56
N ASP A 134 7.21 6.00 4.71
CA ASP A 134 6.71 4.65 4.42
C ASP A 134 5.53 4.26 5.33
N GLY A 135 5.49 4.72 6.57
CA GLY A 135 4.35 4.49 7.45
C GLY A 135 3.05 5.12 6.93
N HIS A 136 3.12 6.33 6.36
CA HIS A 136 1.98 6.96 5.69
C HIS A 136 1.59 6.23 4.39
N LYS A 137 2.58 5.80 3.60
CA LYS A 137 2.34 4.94 2.43
C LYS A 137 1.56 3.69 2.82
N ASP A 138 1.97 3.02 3.90
CA ASP A 138 1.34 1.79 4.36
C ASP A 138 -0.12 2.02 4.80
N ASN A 139 -0.44 3.17 5.41
CA ASN A 139 -1.81 3.57 5.69
C ASN A 139 -2.65 3.71 4.40
N GLY A 140 -2.11 4.34 3.36
CA GLY A 140 -2.77 4.43 2.06
C GLY A 140 -3.02 3.07 1.40
N ILE A 141 -2.05 2.15 1.48
CA ILE A 141 -2.18 0.77 0.97
C ILE A 141 -3.26 0.02 1.77
N ASN A 142 -3.24 0.13 3.10
CA ASN A 142 -4.20 -0.53 3.96
C ASN A 142 -5.63 0.01 3.76
N ALA A 143 -5.79 1.32 3.55
CA ALA A 143 -7.07 1.93 3.18
C ALA A 143 -7.61 1.33 1.87
N SER A 144 -6.77 1.23 0.85
CA SER A 144 -7.10 0.63 -0.44
C SER A 144 -7.60 -0.81 -0.29
N GLN A 145 -6.86 -1.63 0.45
CA GLN A 145 -7.22 -3.03 0.69
C GLN A 145 -8.51 -3.17 1.52
N ALA A 146 -8.70 -2.29 2.51
CA ALA A 146 -9.91 -2.28 3.32
C ALA A 146 -11.14 -1.94 2.48
N ILE A 147 -11.07 -0.90 1.64
CA ILE A 147 -12.15 -0.53 0.70
C ILE A 147 -12.46 -1.68 -0.24
N PHE A 148 -11.43 -2.28 -0.84
CA PHE A 148 -11.61 -3.38 -1.77
C PHE A 148 -12.34 -4.56 -1.13
N ARG A 149 -11.88 -5.04 0.03
CA ARG A 149 -12.53 -6.14 0.76
C ARG A 149 -13.95 -5.80 1.18
N THR A 150 -14.17 -4.59 1.69
CA THR A 150 -15.49 -4.14 2.13
C THR A 150 -16.47 -4.10 0.97
N LEU A 151 -16.08 -3.55 -0.18
CA LEU A 151 -16.96 -3.48 -1.34
C LEU A 151 -17.23 -4.86 -1.97
N GLN A 152 -16.24 -5.76 -1.96
CA GLN A 152 -16.46 -7.15 -2.43
C GLN A 152 -17.43 -7.93 -1.55
N GLN A 153 -17.45 -7.65 -0.26
CA GLN A 153 -18.31 -8.33 0.71
C GLN A 153 -19.62 -7.57 0.96
N TYR A 154 -19.84 -6.46 0.24
CA TYR A 154 -21.02 -5.62 0.44
C TYR A 154 -22.28 -6.35 0.01
N SER A 155 -23.05 -6.82 0.98
CA SER A 155 -24.16 -7.77 0.75
C SER A 155 -25.55 -7.24 1.08
N ILE A 156 -25.69 -5.95 1.45
CA ILE A 156 -26.98 -5.37 1.77
C ILE A 156 -27.79 -5.21 0.48
N PRO A 157 -28.86 -5.99 0.23
CA PRO A 157 -29.68 -5.82 -0.94
C PRO A 157 -30.52 -4.56 -0.78
N SER A 158 -30.47 -3.67 -1.78
CA SER A 158 -31.16 -2.39 -1.76
C SER A 158 -31.63 -2.05 -3.17
N ASP A 159 -32.38 -0.98 -3.36
CA ASP A 159 -32.44 -0.38 -4.68
C ASP A 159 -31.05 0.13 -5.10
N CYS A 160 -30.87 0.46 -6.39
CA CYS A 160 -29.53 0.79 -6.90
C CYS A 160 -29.01 2.13 -6.37
N THR A 161 -29.89 3.05 -6.04
CA THR A 161 -29.55 4.40 -5.55
C THR A 161 -29.06 4.32 -4.10
N ASP A 162 -29.83 3.67 -3.23
CA ASP A 162 -29.50 3.47 -1.83
C ASP A 162 -28.24 2.65 -1.67
N LEU A 163 -28.05 1.60 -2.50
CA LEU A 163 -26.84 0.80 -2.51
C LEU A 163 -25.62 1.66 -2.82
N SER A 164 -25.72 2.52 -3.86
CA SER A 164 -24.60 3.39 -4.25
C SER A 164 -24.26 4.39 -3.15
N ALA A 165 -25.25 5.05 -2.58
CA ALA A 165 -25.05 6.01 -1.49
C ALA A 165 -24.39 5.35 -0.28
N SER A 166 -24.90 4.21 0.17
CA SER A 166 -24.42 3.49 1.33
C SER A 166 -23.03 2.88 1.14
N ALA A 167 -22.75 2.27 -0.02
CA ALA A 167 -21.42 1.71 -0.32
C ALA A 167 -20.35 2.80 -0.42
N ASN A 168 -20.66 3.95 -1.04
CA ASN A 168 -19.75 5.08 -1.11
C ASN A 168 -19.53 5.72 0.27
N ALA A 169 -20.56 5.88 1.09
CA ALA A 169 -20.42 6.37 2.47
C ALA A 169 -19.50 5.46 3.30
N THR A 170 -19.63 4.14 3.14
CA THR A 170 -18.77 3.16 3.82
C THR A 170 -17.32 3.29 3.37
N ALA A 171 -17.07 3.42 2.07
CA ALA A 171 -15.71 3.61 1.54
C ALA A 171 -15.09 4.94 2.03
N GLN A 172 -15.88 6.03 2.08
CA GLN A 172 -15.43 7.33 2.62
C GLN A 172 -15.11 7.25 4.11
N ALA A 173 -15.89 6.51 4.90
CA ALA A 173 -15.61 6.29 6.31
C ALA A 173 -14.26 5.58 6.53
N ILE A 174 -13.91 4.61 5.67
CA ILE A 174 -12.60 3.94 5.68
C ILE A 174 -11.48 4.95 5.38
N ILE A 175 -11.65 5.81 4.37
CA ILE A 175 -10.68 6.89 4.08
C ILE A 175 -10.46 7.78 5.30
N ALA A 176 -11.55 8.23 5.94
CA ALA A 176 -11.46 9.08 7.12
C ALA A 176 -10.74 8.39 8.28
N GLN A 177 -10.97 7.10 8.49
CA GLN A 177 -10.28 6.29 9.50
C GLN A 177 -8.77 6.26 9.27
N TYR A 178 -8.32 6.05 8.03
CA TYR A 178 -6.88 5.99 7.73
C TYR A 178 -6.22 7.36 7.71
N HIS A 179 -6.93 8.45 7.39
CA HIS A 179 -6.41 9.80 7.62
C HIS A 179 -6.25 10.10 9.12
N GLN A 180 -7.16 9.62 9.96
CA GLN A 180 -6.99 9.74 11.41
C GLN A 180 -5.80 8.90 11.91
N ALA A 181 -5.55 7.72 11.31
CA ALA A 181 -4.37 6.91 11.60
C ALA A 181 -3.06 7.62 11.21
N ASP A 182 -3.04 8.38 10.10
CA ASP A 182 -1.90 9.23 9.72
C ASP A 182 -1.61 10.31 10.77
N ILE A 183 -2.64 11.01 11.23
CA ILE A 183 -2.51 12.03 12.27
C ILE A 183 -1.95 11.43 13.57
N GLU A 184 -2.46 10.27 13.96
CA GLU A 184 -1.98 9.57 15.17
C GLU A 184 -0.55 9.03 15.00
N TYR A 185 -0.19 8.57 13.81
CA TYR A 185 1.17 8.14 13.48
C TYR A 185 2.16 9.30 13.62
N ASP A 186 1.84 10.46 13.05
CA ASP A 186 2.62 11.69 13.19
C ASP A 186 2.78 12.12 14.65
N ARG A 187 1.68 12.12 15.41
CA ARG A 187 1.71 12.47 16.83
C ARG A 187 2.62 11.53 17.62
N ARG A 188 2.51 10.22 17.40
CA ARG A 188 3.30 9.19 18.11
C ARG A 188 4.77 9.23 17.76
N THR A 189 5.09 9.48 16.49
CA THR A 189 6.48 9.52 16.00
C THR A 189 7.12 10.90 16.13
N GLY A 190 6.35 11.92 16.50
CA GLY A 190 6.80 13.32 16.49
C GLY A 190 7.24 13.75 15.09
N HIS A 191 6.48 13.38 14.05
CA HIS A 191 6.82 13.55 12.64
C HIS A 191 8.20 12.94 12.32
N GLY A 192 8.38 11.67 12.66
CA GLY A 192 9.60 10.90 12.40
C GLY A 192 10.74 11.11 13.39
N LYS A 193 10.66 12.05 14.33
CA LYS A 193 11.76 12.34 15.27
C LYS A 193 12.16 11.13 16.11
N THR A 194 11.17 10.38 16.62
CA THR A 194 11.44 9.17 17.42
C THR A 194 12.02 8.03 16.58
N GLN A 195 11.94 8.14 15.26
CA GLN A 195 12.51 7.19 14.29
C GLN A 195 13.90 7.64 13.79
N GLY A 196 14.39 8.79 14.25
CA GLY A 196 15.70 9.33 13.87
C GLY A 196 15.67 10.33 12.69
N ALA A 197 14.49 10.72 12.19
CA ALA A 197 14.35 11.74 11.14
C ALA A 197 14.63 13.15 11.68
N VAL A 198 15.85 13.33 12.23
CA VAL A 198 16.34 14.60 12.75
C VAL A 198 17.66 14.95 12.04
N PHE A 199 17.67 16.07 11.34
CA PHE A 199 18.87 16.63 10.76
C PHE A 199 19.21 17.94 11.49
N PRO A 200 20.43 18.07 12.03
CA PRO A 200 20.84 19.20 12.85
C PRO A 200 20.94 20.50 12.05
#